data_4d84d2fa4e2215d3712ce5a184e42180
#
_entry.id   4d84d2fa4e2215d3712ce5a184e42180
#
_cell.length_a   1.000
_cell.length_b   1.000
_cell.length_c   1.000
_cell.angle_alpha   90.00
_cell.angle_beta   90.00
_cell.angle_gamma   90.00
#
_symmetry.space_group_name_H-M   'P 1'
#
loop_
_entity.id
_entity.type
_entity.pdbx_description
1 polymer ?
#
loop_
_entity_poly.entity_id
_entity_poly.type
_entity_poly.pdbx_seq_one_letter_code
_entity_poly.pdbx_strand_id
1 'polypeptide(L)'
;DDEPLFLRAVRAAIHSEAGPVFVIIGDHAAEFEEALENIDVNVIYNPAYRSGIKTSINLGLKSVPNFCDGVLLLPADMPNITPQFINKMIKQFDKKTEKQVVTAALNGVKSNPVIWSRSLYDVADLVPENAELRPVLIEHSDYTKTVKGDEYILLDVNYPNDLEQLNK
;
A
#
# COMPACT_ATOMS: atom_id res chain seq x y z
N ASP A 1 -20.17 13.47 1.64
CA ASP A 1 -19.34 13.49 0.43
C ASP A 1 -19.51 12.15 -0.27
N ASP A 2 -20.00 12.16 -1.52
CA ASP A 2 -20.26 10.96 -2.32
C ASP A 2 -18.98 10.42 -3.02
N GLU A 3 -17.79 10.77 -2.52
CA GLU A 3 -16.53 10.30 -3.11
C GLU A 3 -16.22 8.86 -2.66
N PRO A 4 -15.87 7.95 -3.61
CA PRO A 4 -15.45 6.60 -3.27
C PRO A 4 -14.28 6.59 -2.28
N LEU A 5 -14.36 5.76 -1.24
CA LEU A 5 -13.39 5.75 -0.13
C LEU A 5 -11.95 5.52 -0.57
N PHE A 6 -11.73 4.65 -1.56
CA PHE A 6 -10.40 4.35 -2.06
C PHE A 6 -9.67 5.58 -2.62
N LEU A 7 -10.40 6.58 -3.12
CA LEU A 7 -9.80 7.81 -3.63
C LEU A 7 -9.10 8.63 -2.54
N ARG A 8 -9.51 8.51 -1.28
CA ARG A 8 -8.80 9.14 -0.16
C ARG A 8 -7.37 8.60 -0.02
N ALA A 9 -7.21 7.28 -0.07
CA ALA A 9 -5.88 6.64 -0.04
C ALA A 9 -5.04 7.01 -1.28
N VAL A 10 -5.65 7.01 -2.47
CA VAL A 10 -5.00 7.44 -3.71
C VAL A 10 -4.51 8.88 -3.62
N ARG A 11 -5.36 9.82 -3.16
CA ARG A 11 -4.97 11.23 -2.97
C ARG A 11 -3.87 11.40 -1.94
N ALA A 12 -3.90 10.62 -0.85
CA ALA A 12 -2.84 10.65 0.14
C ALA A 12 -1.50 10.21 -0.45
N ALA A 13 -1.49 9.19 -1.30
CA ALA A 13 -0.29 8.75 -2.02
C ALA A 13 0.22 9.83 -2.99
N ILE A 14 -0.64 10.42 -3.83
CA ILE A 14 -0.28 11.45 -4.81
C ILE A 14 0.30 12.70 -4.14
N HIS A 15 -0.27 13.14 -3.01
CA HIS A 15 0.18 14.32 -2.30
C HIS A 15 1.36 14.06 -1.33
N SER A 16 1.90 12.84 -1.30
CA SER A 16 3.08 12.49 -0.52
C SER A 16 4.38 12.69 -1.31
N GLU A 17 5.52 12.45 -0.64
CA GLU A 17 6.84 12.41 -1.26
C GLU A 17 7.12 11.07 -2.01
N ALA A 18 6.11 10.20 -2.14
CA ALA A 18 6.23 8.99 -2.94
C ALA A 18 6.39 9.33 -4.43
N GLY A 19 7.01 8.42 -5.18
CA GLY A 19 7.15 8.54 -6.64
C GLY A 19 5.83 8.22 -7.36
N PRO A 20 5.89 7.69 -8.57
CA PRO A 20 4.70 7.41 -9.37
C PRO A 20 3.74 6.45 -8.64
N VAL A 21 2.46 6.79 -8.69
CA VAL A 21 1.39 5.99 -8.07
C VAL A 21 0.81 5.03 -9.10
N PHE A 22 0.72 3.75 -8.73
CA PHE A 22 0.08 2.70 -9.51
C PHE A 22 -1.16 2.21 -8.76
N VAL A 23 -2.30 2.20 -9.42
CA VAL A 23 -3.55 1.65 -8.90
C VAL A 23 -3.85 0.35 -9.62
N ILE A 24 -3.78 -0.77 -8.91
CA ILE A 24 -4.07 -2.08 -9.48
C ILE A 24 -5.54 -2.39 -9.25
N ILE A 25 -6.29 -2.52 -10.34
CA ILE A 25 -7.72 -2.78 -10.32
C ILE A 25 -8.04 -4.19 -10.83
N GLY A 26 -9.16 -4.74 -10.40
CA GLY A 26 -9.59 -6.10 -10.75
C GLY A 26 -11.09 -6.16 -10.98
N ASP A 27 -11.86 -6.53 -9.97
CA ASP A 27 -13.33 -6.53 -10.06
C ASP A 27 -13.84 -5.09 -10.20
N HIS A 28 -14.99 -4.92 -10.84
CA HIS A 28 -15.59 -3.60 -11.09
C HIS A 28 -14.64 -2.59 -11.77
N ALA A 29 -13.72 -3.07 -12.63
CA ALA A 29 -12.66 -2.25 -13.22
C ALA A 29 -13.18 -0.97 -13.88
N ALA A 30 -14.30 -1.03 -14.61
CA ALA A 30 -14.87 0.15 -15.29
C ALA A 30 -15.27 1.27 -14.31
N GLU A 31 -15.82 0.92 -13.14
CA GLU A 31 -16.20 1.89 -12.12
C GLU A 31 -14.96 2.57 -11.51
N PHE A 32 -13.90 1.80 -11.28
CA PHE A 32 -12.62 2.33 -10.78
C PHE A 32 -11.93 3.19 -11.84
N GLU A 33 -11.92 2.79 -13.12
CA GLU A 33 -11.35 3.58 -14.21
C GLU A 33 -12.07 4.92 -14.35
N GLU A 34 -13.40 4.94 -14.31
CA GLU A 34 -14.20 6.16 -14.36
C GLU A 34 -13.85 7.10 -13.17
N ALA A 35 -13.76 6.55 -11.97
CA ALA A 35 -13.42 7.32 -10.77
C ALA A 35 -11.99 7.89 -10.80
N LEU A 36 -11.08 7.30 -11.58
CA LEU A 36 -9.68 7.68 -11.70
C LEU A 36 -9.37 8.51 -12.95
N GLU A 37 -10.35 8.76 -13.85
CA GLU A 37 -10.14 9.35 -15.18
C GLU A 37 -9.35 10.68 -15.17
N ASN A 38 -9.56 11.52 -14.14
CA ASN A 38 -8.92 12.84 -14.03
C ASN A 38 -7.90 12.90 -12.89
N ILE A 39 -7.35 11.75 -12.47
CA ILE A 39 -6.38 11.64 -11.39
C ILE A 39 -5.04 11.20 -11.97
N ASP A 40 -3.96 11.87 -11.58
CA ASP A 40 -2.61 11.60 -12.07
C ASP A 40 -2.04 10.32 -11.43
N VAL A 41 -2.49 9.18 -11.93
CA VAL A 41 -2.07 7.83 -11.51
C VAL A 41 -1.92 6.89 -12.71
N ASN A 42 -1.17 5.83 -12.52
CA ASN A 42 -1.08 4.74 -13.50
C ASN A 42 -2.07 3.64 -13.12
N VAL A 43 -3.16 3.50 -13.86
CA VAL A 43 -4.16 2.45 -13.64
C VAL A 43 -3.74 1.19 -14.39
N ILE A 44 -3.74 0.05 -13.71
CA ILE A 44 -3.36 -1.24 -14.28
C ILE A 44 -4.43 -2.28 -13.96
N TYR A 45 -5.04 -2.83 -15.00
CA TYR A 45 -6.00 -3.92 -14.86
C TYR A 45 -5.30 -5.26 -14.62
N ASN A 46 -5.70 -5.96 -13.58
CA ASN A 46 -5.25 -7.31 -13.27
C ASN A 46 -6.28 -8.36 -13.73
N PRO A 47 -6.08 -9.05 -14.85
CA PRO A 47 -7.03 -10.07 -15.32
C PRO A 47 -7.09 -11.30 -14.40
N ALA A 48 -6.06 -11.51 -13.58
CA ALA A 48 -5.97 -12.65 -12.66
C ALA A 48 -6.44 -12.31 -11.22
N TYR A 49 -7.17 -11.21 -11.02
CA TYR A 49 -7.56 -10.74 -9.67
C TYR A 49 -8.29 -11.80 -8.83
N ARG A 50 -9.06 -12.68 -9.48
CA ARG A 50 -9.79 -13.76 -8.80
C ARG A 50 -8.89 -14.86 -8.21
N SER A 51 -7.63 -14.92 -8.64
CA SER A 51 -6.63 -15.85 -8.09
C SER A 51 -5.97 -15.35 -6.81
N GLY A 52 -6.41 -14.21 -6.27
CA GLY A 52 -5.98 -13.66 -4.99
C GLY A 52 -5.12 -12.41 -5.08
N ILE A 53 -4.95 -11.74 -3.94
CA ILE A 53 -4.26 -10.44 -3.81
C ILE A 53 -2.80 -10.49 -4.29
N LYS A 54 -2.14 -11.63 -4.18
CA LYS A 54 -0.77 -11.85 -4.63
C LYS A 54 -0.58 -11.50 -6.10
N THR A 55 -1.57 -11.80 -6.96
CA THR A 55 -1.49 -11.48 -8.40
C THR A 55 -1.45 -9.98 -8.64
N SER A 56 -2.21 -9.21 -7.87
CA SER A 56 -2.20 -7.74 -7.93
C SER A 56 -0.90 -7.16 -7.42
N ILE A 57 -0.36 -7.68 -6.32
CA ILE A 57 0.93 -7.26 -5.78
C ILE A 57 2.04 -7.50 -6.80
N ASN A 58 2.13 -8.71 -7.36
CA ASN A 58 3.14 -9.06 -8.35
C ASN A 58 3.04 -8.22 -9.63
N LEU A 59 1.82 -7.92 -10.08
CA LEU A 59 1.60 -7.05 -11.22
C LEU A 59 2.08 -5.62 -10.92
N GLY A 60 1.75 -5.09 -9.75
CA GLY A 60 2.24 -3.80 -9.27
C GLY A 60 3.76 -3.73 -9.21
N LEU A 61 4.42 -4.71 -8.61
CA LEU A 61 5.88 -4.77 -8.50
C LEU A 61 6.59 -4.77 -9.87
N LYS A 62 6.04 -5.49 -10.85
CA LYS A 62 6.57 -5.52 -12.23
C LYS A 62 6.43 -4.17 -12.93
N SER A 63 5.52 -3.33 -12.49
CA SER A 63 5.25 -2.01 -13.06
C SER A 63 6.09 -0.91 -12.42
N VAL A 64 6.72 -1.16 -11.28
CA VAL A 64 7.56 -0.18 -10.59
C VAL A 64 8.83 0.13 -11.41
N PRO A 65 9.07 1.39 -11.79
CA PRO A 65 10.24 1.78 -12.59
C PRO A 65 11.56 1.39 -11.93
N ASN A 66 12.57 1.08 -12.75
CA ASN A 66 13.88 0.63 -12.25
C ASN A 66 14.65 1.69 -11.44
N PHE A 67 14.30 2.95 -11.57
CA PHE A 67 14.91 4.03 -10.79
C PHE A 67 14.36 4.15 -9.36
N CYS A 68 13.27 3.43 -9.02
CA CYS A 68 12.74 3.41 -7.67
C CYS A 68 13.55 2.46 -6.77
N ASP A 69 13.95 2.95 -5.60
CA ASP A 69 14.74 2.18 -4.62
C ASP A 69 13.89 1.17 -3.85
N GLY A 70 12.60 1.40 -3.77
CA GLY A 70 11.63 0.56 -3.07
C GLY A 70 10.20 0.87 -3.49
N VAL A 71 9.25 0.22 -2.85
CA VAL A 71 7.81 0.37 -3.08
C VAL A 71 7.06 0.55 -1.76
N LEU A 72 6.06 1.42 -1.77
CA LEU A 72 5.04 1.49 -0.73
C LEU A 72 3.80 0.71 -1.19
N LEU A 73 3.42 -0.32 -0.47
CA LEU A 73 2.12 -0.97 -0.59
C LEU A 73 1.14 -0.29 0.37
N LEU A 74 0.14 0.36 -0.21
CA LEU A 74 -0.94 1.02 0.51
C LEU A 74 -2.26 0.35 0.15
N PRO A 75 -2.93 -0.32 1.11
CA PRO A 75 -4.29 -0.82 0.91
C PRO A 75 -5.27 0.31 0.61
N ALA A 76 -6.19 0.06 -0.31
CA ALA A 76 -7.18 1.06 -0.74
C ALA A 76 -8.31 1.30 0.28
N ASP A 77 -8.43 0.42 1.27
CA ASP A 77 -9.39 0.45 2.37
C ASP A 77 -8.90 1.23 3.61
N MET A 78 -7.79 1.97 3.48
CA MET A 78 -7.24 2.86 4.53
C MET A 78 -7.55 4.34 4.24
N PRO A 79 -8.80 4.80 4.37
CA PRO A 79 -9.23 6.13 3.90
C PRO A 79 -8.69 7.30 4.76
N ASN A 80 -8.21 7.03 5.96
CA ASN A 80 -7.69 8.05 6.87
C ASN A 80 -6.17 8.22 6.81
N ILE A 81 -5.50 7.43 5.97
CA ILE A 81 -4.07 7.62 5.77
C ILE A 81 -3.78 9.03 5.22
N THR A 82 -2.72 9.66 5.70
CA THR A 82 -2.38 11.03 5.30
C THR A 82 -1.05 11.09 4.54
N PRO A 83 -0.86 12.10 3.65
CA PRO A 83 0.43 12.33 3.00
C PRO A 83 1.57 12.47 4.02
N GLN A 84 1.29 13.13 5.15
CA GLN A 84 2.27 13.34 6.23
C GLN A 84 2.70 12.03 6.87
N PHE A 85 1.78 11.08 7.04
CA PHE A 85 2.12 9.77 7.58
C PHE A 85 2.95 8.96 6.58
N ILE A 86 2.59 8.97 5.30
CA ILE A 86 3.38 8.36 4.22
C ILE A 86 4.79 8.95 4.20
N ASN A 87 4.93 10.28 4.27
CA ASN A 87 6.22 10.96 4.29
C ASN A 87 7.06 10.58 5.53
N LYS A 88 6.40 10.39 6.67
CA LYS A 88 7.05 9.88 7.88
C LYS A 88 7.66 8.50 7.68
N MET A 89 6.96 7.61 6.96
CA MET A 89 7.45 6.29 6.61
C MET A 89 8.60 6.37 5.61
N ILE A 90 8.48 7.19 4.56
CA ILE A 90 9.53 7.40 3.56
C ILE A 90 10.82 7.91 4.21
N LYS A 91 10.74 8.82 5.17
CA LYS A 91 11.90 9.33 5.93
C LYS A 91 12.63 8.25 6.76
N GLN A 92 11.97 7.15 7.09
CA GLN A 92 12.61 6.02 7.76
C GLN A 92 13.30 5.07 6.78
N PHE A 93 12.95 5.14 5.48
CA PHE A 93 13.56 4.32 4.46
C PHE A 93 14.97 4.83 4.13
N ASP A 94 15.97 3.94 4.23
CA ASP A 94 17.36 4.23 3.92
C ASP A 94 17.77 3.52 2.63
N LYS A 95 17.93 4.29 1.56
CA LYS A 95 18.31 3.80 0.23
C LYS A 95 19.62 2.99 0.20
N LYS A 96 20.46 3.11 1.24
CA LYS A 96 21.74 2.38 1.37
C LYS A 96 21.57 1.00 2.01
N THR A 97 20.44 0.74 2.65
CA THR A 97 20.14 -0.55 3.26
C THR A 97 19.50 -1.45 2.23
N GLU A 98 20.15 -2.54 1.88
CA GLU A 98 19.75 -3.41 0.76
C GLU A 98 18.41 -4.09 1.02
N LYS A 99 18.27 -4.82 2.12
CA LYS A 99 17.04 -5.55 2.47
C LYS A 99 16.32 -4.89 3.65
N GLN A 100 15.54 -3.87 3.35
CA GLN A 100 14.85 -3.08 4.38
C GLN A 100 13.35 -3.17 4.24
N VAL A 101 12.67 -3.19 5.39
CA VAL A 101 11.22 -3.01 5.53
C VAL A 101 10.94 -1.87 6.48
N VAL A 102 10.03 -0.97 6.10
CA VAL A 102 9.43 0.04 6.98
C VAL A 102 7.93 -0.24 7.05
N THR A 103 7.41 -0.49 8.23
CA THR A 103 5.99 -0.81 8.43
C THR A 103 5.33 0.16 9.41
N ALA A 104 4.06 0.47 9.21
CA ALA A 104 3.27 1.13 10.24
C ALA A 104 3.17 0.23 11.49
N ALA A 105 2.87 0.83 12.64
CA ALA A 105 2.61 0.09 13.86
C ALA A 105 1.53 0.78 14.71
N LEU A 106 0.56 -0.01 15.16
CA LEU A 106 -0.48 0.39 16.09
C LEU A 106 -0.24 -0.33 17.42
N ASN A 107 -0.08 0.42 18.51
CA ASN A 107 0.16 -0.14 19.84
C ASN A 107 1.30 -1.20 19.90
N GLY A 108 2.34 -1.01 19.08
CA GLY A 108 3.48 -1.93 18.97
C GLY A 108 3.26 -3.12 18.02
N VAL A 109 2.05 -3.31 17.52
CA VAL A 109 1.73 -4.34 16.51
C VAL A 109 1.97 -3.78 15.11
N LYS A 110 2.75 -4.49 14.31
CA LYS A 110 3.05 -4.09 12.93
C LYS A 110 1.81 -4.18 12.06
N SER A 111 1.57 -3.13 11.25
CA SER A 111 0.38 -2.93 10.43
C SER A 111 0.74 -2.40 9.04
N ASN A 112 -0.26 -2.28 8.15
CA ASN A 112 -0.14 -1.56 6.90
C ASN A 112 -0.18 -0.03 7.14
N PRO A 113 0.30 0.77 6.19
CA PRO A 113 1.04 0.39 4.98
C PRO A 113 2.47 -0.12 5.25
N VAL A 114 3.10 -0.66 4.22
CA VAL A 114 4.46 -1.18 4.30
C VAL A 114 5.31 -0.69 3.13
N ILE A 115 6.55 -0.28 3.40
CA ILE A 115 7.58 0.03 2.40
C ILE A 115 8.63 -1.07 2.46
N TRP A 116 9.10 -1.54 1.30
CA TRP A 116 10.27 -2.43 1.24
C TRP A 116 11.16 -2.12 0.05
N SER A 117 12.44 -2.46 0.20
CA SER A 117 13.46 -2.23 -0.81
C SER A 117 13.26 -3.15 -2.03
N ARG A 118 13.73 -2.71 -3.17
CA ARG A 118 13.66 -3.44 -4.44
C ARG A 118 14.25 -4.86 -4.34
N SER A 119 15.32 -5.04 -3.58
CA SER A 119 15.96 -6.34 -3.35
C SER A 119 15.05 -7.39 -2.68
N LEU A 120 13.91 -6.97 -2.15
CA LEU A 120 12.91 -7.86 -1.54
C LEU A 120 11.70 -8.13 -2.47
N TYR A 121 11.70 -7.67 -3.72
CA TYR A 121 10.53 -7.87 -4.61
C TYR A 121 10.25 -9.35 -4.88
N ASP A 122 11.29 -10.15 -5.06
CA ASP A 122 11.14 -11.60 -5.30
C ASP A 122 10.57 -12.35 -4.08
N VAL A 123 10.63 -11.74 -2.89
CA VAL A 123 10.01 -12.29 -1.68
C VAL A 123 8.49 -12.40 -1.81
N ALA A 124 7.86 -11.53 -2.62
CA ALA A 124 6.43 -11.63 -2.89
C ALA A 124 6.05 -12.98 -3.53
N ASP A 125 6.94 -13.60 -4.29
CA ASP A 125 6.71 -14.92 -4.88
C ASP A 125 6.75 -16.06 -3.86
N LEU A 126 7.42 -15.86 -2.72
CA LEU A 126 7.51 -16.83 -1.62
C LEU A 126 6.27 -16.83 -0.73
N VAL A 127 5.44 -15.79 -0.81
CA VAL A 127 4.22 -15.67 0.02
C VAL A 127 3.19 -16.69 -0.44
N PRO A 128 2.67 -17.57 0.45
CA PRO A 128 1.54 -18.45 0.13
C PRO A 128 0.30 -17.63 -0.28
N GLU A 129 -0.57 -18.20 -1.12
CA GLU A 129 -1.75 -17.49 -1.66
C GLU A 129 -2.67 -16.88 -0.59
N ASN A 130 -2.77 -17.55 0.56
CA ASN A 130 -3.64 -17.15 1.67
C ASN A 130 -2.87 -16.48 2.84
N ALA A 131 -1.59 -16.11 2.63
CA ALA A 131 -0.77 -15.51 3.67
C ALA A 131 -0.59 -14.00 3.44
N GLU A 132 -0.39 -13.27 4.53
CA GLU A 132 -0.03 -11.86 4.48
C GLU A 132 1.41 -11.67 4.01
N LEU A 133 1.62 -10.73 3.10
CA LEU A 133 2.94 -10.39 2.57
C LEU A 133 3.89 -9.83 3.65
N ARG A 134 3.38 -8.95 4.51
CA ARG A 134 4.21 -8.21 5.49
C ARG A 134 5.03 -9.10 6.43
N PRO A 135 4.49 -10.16 7.07
CA PRO A 135 5.30 -11.04 7.92
C PRO A 135 6.46 -11.68 7.16
N VAL A 136 6.23 -12.13 5.93
CA VAL A 136 7.25 -12.76 5.10
C VAL A 136 8.34 -11.76 4.69
N LEU A 137 7.97 -10.52 4.32
CA LEU A 137 8.95 -9.46 4.06
C LEU A 137 9.83 -9.17 5.27
N ILE A 138 9.24 -9.14 6.46
CA ILE A 138 9.97 -8.89 7.71
C ILE A 138 10.96 -10.02 8.00
N GLU A 139 10.57 -11.27 7.80
CA GLU A 139 11.43 -12.44 7.98
C GLU A 139 12.64 -12.44 7.07
N HIS A 140 12.48 -11.96 5.82
CA HIS A 140 13.55 -11.91 4.82
C HIS A 140 14.34 -10.60 4.82
N SER A 141 13.98 -9.63 5.68
CA SER A 141 14.69 -8.36 5.77
C SER A 141 15.86 -8.41 6.72
N ASP A 142 16.95 -7.73 6.38
CA ASP A 142 18.08 -7.52 7.29
C ASP A 142 17.77 -6.43 8.32
N TYR A 143 16.82 -5.53 7.99
CA TYR A 143 16.49 -4.40 8.83
C TYR A 143 15.02 -3.99 8.72
N THR A 144 14.32 -3.95 9.85
CA THR A 144 12.92 -3.52 9.92
C THR A 144 12.77 -2.32 10.84
N LYS A 145 12.15 -1.26 10.33
CA LYS A 145 11.73 -0.09 11.12
C LYS A 145 10.22 -0.04 11.27
N THR A 146 9.75 0.57 12.35
CA THR A 146 8.32 0.81 12.57
C THR A 146 8.04 2.30 12.69
N VAL A 147 6.92 2.74 12.14
CA VAL A 147 6.39 4.10 12.27
C VAL A 147 5.07 4.02 13.04
N LYS A 148 5.04 4.64 14.21
CA LYS A 148 3.84 4.64 15.04
C LYS A 148 2.73 5.47 14.38
N GLY A 149 1.58 4.84 14.15
CA GLY A 149 0.30 5.45 13.86
C GLY A 149 -0.66 5.35 15.04
N ASP A 150 -1.85 5.90 14.89
CA ASP A 150 -2.98 5.77 15.81
C ASP A 150 -4.12 4.99 15.15
N GLU A 151 -5.16 4.72 15.91
CA GLU A 151 -6.33 3.94 15.48
C GLU A 151 -7.10 4.63 14.34
N TYR A 152 -7.09 5.94 14.29
CA TYR A 152 -7.76 6.70 13.24
C TYR A 152 -6.99 6.63 11.91
N ILE A 153 -5.70 6.90 11.92
CA ILE A 153 -4.85 6.91 10.71
C ILE A 153 -4.75 5.50 10.10
N LEU A 154 -4.67 4.47 10.94
CA LEU A 154 -4.47 3.08 10.51
C LEU A 154 -5.78 2.28 10.44
N LEU A 155 -6.93 2.95 10.37
CA LEU A 155 -8.23 2.32 10.22
C LEU A 155 -8.36 1.65 8.84
N ASP A 156 -8.63 0.36 8.85
CA ASP A 156 -9.05 -0.41 7.66
C ASP A 156 -10.58 -0.50 7.64
N VAL A 157 -11.21 -0.09 6.54
CA VAL A 157 -12.66 -0.16 6.36
C VAL A 157 -13.02 -1.43 5.59
N ASN A 158 -13.39 -2.48 6.31
CA ASN A 158 -13.74 -3.78 5.74
C ASN A 158 -15.26 -4.01 5.66
N TYR A 159 -16.04 -3.35 6.52
CA TYR A 159 -17.48 -3.51 6.63
C TYR A 159 -18.20 -2.16 6.67
N PRO A 160 -19.50 -2.10 6.27
CA PRO A 160 -20.28 -0.85 6.34
C PRO A 160 -20.30 -0.18 7.72
N ASN A 161 -20.24 -0.95 8.79
CA ASN A 161 -20.21 -0.42 10.17
C ASN A 161 -18.89 0.32 10.49
N ASP A 162 -17.80 0.02 9.79
CA ASP A 162 -16.52 0.70 9.99
C ASP A 162 -16.59 2.17 9.53
N LEU A 163 -17.53 2.48 8.59
CA LEU A 163 -17.78 3.84 8.12
C LEU A 163 -18.16 4.81 9.23
N GLU A 164 -18.81 4.33 10.30
CA GLU A 164 -19.17 5.15 11.45
C GLU A 164 -17.93 5.70 12.19
N GLN A 165 -16.79 5.04 12.05
CA GLN A 165 -15.53 5.45 12.68
C GLN A 165 -14.83 6.58 11.92
N LEU A 166 -15.21 6.82 10.65
CA LEU A 166 -14.64 7.91 9.83
C LEU A 166 -15.13 9.30 10.27
N ASN A 167 -16.21 9.36 11.05
CA ASN A 167 -16.88 10.61 11.45
C ASN A 167 -16.60 11.00 12.89
N LYS A 168 -15.71 10.30 13.59
CA LYS A 168 -15.28 10.59 14.96
C LYS A 168 -13.98 11.37 14.98
#